data_4dd32dc9e8033fec74f54a4af5092593
#
_entry.id   4dd32dc9e8033fec74f54a4af5092593
#
_cell.length_a   1.000
_cell.length_b   1.000
_cell.length_c   1.000
_cell.angle_alpha   90.00
_cell.angle_beta   90.00
_cell.angle_gamma   90.00
#
_symmetry.space_group_name_H-M   'P 1'
#
loop_
_entity.id
_entity.type
_entity.pdbx_description
1 polymer ?
#
loop_
_entity_poly.entity_id
_entity_poly.type
_entity_poly.pdbx_seq_one_letter_code
_entity_poly.pdbx_strand_id
1 'polypeptide(L)'
;MALEAYGYDLRPEYLEALMLMGNGASIVKEDEEHPLVFFDNGMPDLSISHVLEVLGFDYEEYYLGEGQAVDLDLIRRKLKALLANGPVVLGPLDMGHLTYNPNHTHLYGVDHFVSVYDLDDDYLYLHDPAGFACMKIQFEDFLPAWQAQAIDYKRGAYSMWGNFNRVASPDASAIYLATSQIMAQRYLQGQEGVLPLYAAAVAKYGLNDEQKQLHQYFSFKLAAVRNLYLSRFLAEHDSLRSKIKEDLASLFGQAHLSCLKEDYEDLSHLLLEIAELDEQFRTLCLEARDC
;
A
#
# COMPACT_ATOMS: atom_id res chain seq x y z
N MET A 1 9.92 -10.10 6.38
CA MET A 1 11.06 -9.60 7.19
C MET A 1 10.68 -9.47 8.67
N ALA A 2 9.83 -8.51 9.13
CA ALA A 2 9.55 -8.37 10.57
C ALA A 2 8.94 -9.67 11.16
N LEU A 3 7.83 -10.17 10.64
CA LEU A 3 7.19 -11.41 11.13
C LEU A 3 8.11 -12.63 11.05
N GLU A 4 8.96 -12.73 10.04
CA GLU A 4 9.96 -13.80 9.90
C GLU A 4 10.97 -13.81 11.07
N ALA A 5 11.41 -12.63 11.52
CA ALA A 5 12.29 -12.51 12.69
C ALA A 5 11.63 -12.94 14.00
N TYR A 6 10.28 -12.89 14.08
CA TYR A 6 9.51 -13.48 15.16
C TYR A 6 9.22 -14.99 14.97
N GLY A 7 9.78 -15.60 13.91
CA GLY A 7 9.64 -17.03 13.63
C GLY A 7 8.40 -17.42 12.82
N TYR A 8 7.72 -16.46 12.21
CA TYR A 8 6.55 -16.71 11.37
C TYR A 8 6.93 -16.72 9.89
N ASP A 9 6.94 -17.89 9.27
CA ASP A 9 7.22 -18.07 7.84
C ASP A 9 5.95 -17.82 7.02
N LEU A 10 5.72 -16.55 6.66
CA LEU A 10 4.61 -16.08 5.83
C LEU A 10 5.17 -15.46 4.55
N ARG A 11 4.72 -15.98 3.40
CA ARG A 11 5.19 -15.48 2.10
C ARG A 11 4.81 -14.00 1.89
N PRO A 12 5.74 -13.15 1.46
CA PRO A 12 5.46 -11.72 1.24
C PRO A 12 4.28 -11.48 0.30
N GLU A 13 4.15 -12.28 -0.78
CA GLU A 13 3.07 -12.17 -1.75
C GLU A 13 1.70 -12.43 -1.12
N TYR A 14 1.65 -13.35 -0.15
CA TYR A 14 0.43 -13.65 0.58
C TYR A 14 0.03 -12.51 1.52
N LEU A 15 0.99 -11.92 2.24
CA LEU A 15 0.75 -10.76 3.09
C LEU A 15 0.29 -9.56 2.26
N GLU A 16 0.94 -9.29 1.13
CA GLU A 16 0.55 -8.21 0.22
C GLU A 16 -0.88 -8.41 -0.33
N ALA A 17 -1.26 -9.64 -0.68
CA ALA A 17 -2.63 -9.94 -1.10
C ALA A 17 -3.66 -9.64 0.00
N LEU A 18 -3.35 -10.00 1.26
CA LEU A 18 -4.23 -9.74 2.40
C LEU A 18 -4.30 -8.27 2.82
N MET A 19 -3.32 -7.44 2.45
CA MET A 19 -3.41 -5.99 2.61
C MET A 19 -4.52 -5.38 1.76
N LEU A 20 -4.96 -6.07 0.70
CA LEU A 20 -6.02 -5.64 -0.21
C LEU A 20 -5.74 -4.31 -0.90
N MET A 21 -4.47 -3.94 -1.01
CA MET A 21 -4.06 -2.80 -1.79
C MET A 21 -4.16 -3.14 -3.28
N GLY A 22 -4.39 -2.13 -4.13
CA GLY A 22 -4.58 -2.32 -5.58
C GLY A 22 -6.03 -2.65 -5.97
N ASN A 23 -7.02 -2.16 -5.22
CA ASN A 23 -8.43 -2.23 -5.53
C ASN A 23 -9.00 -0.83 -5.71
N GLY A 24 -9.72 -0.59 -6.81
CA GLY A 24 -10.26 0.73 -7.13
C GLY A 24 -9.17 1.76 -7.47
N ALA A 25 -9.54 3.03 -7.37
CA ALA A 25 -8.63 4.15 -7.56
C ALA A 25 -9.06 5.35 -6.71
N SER A 26 -8.11 6.21 -6.37
CA SER A 26 -8.35 7.44 -5.61
C SER A 26 -7.63 8.62 -6.24
N ILE A 27 -8.29 9.79 -6.30
CA ILE A 27 -7.63 11.05 -6.63
C ILE A 27 -6.96 11.55 -5.35
N VAL A 28 -5.62 11.65 -5.40
CA VAL A 28 -4.81 12.10 -4.25
C VAL A 28 -4.42 13.58 -4.38
N LYS A 29 -4.51 14.13 -5.59
CA LYS A 29 -4.33 15.56 -5.85
C LYS A 29 -5.29 15.97 -6.96
N GLU A 30 -6.22 16.87 -6.62
CA GLU A 30 -7.17 17.40 -7.59
C GLU A 30 -6.50 18.37 -8.56
N ASP A 31 -6.74 18.15 -9.85
CA ASP A 31 -6.38 19.04 -10.94
C ASP A 31 -7.33 18.75 -12.12
N GLU A 32 -7.79 19.79 -12.84
CA GLU A 32 -8.75 19.59 -13.94
C GLU A 32 -8.14 18.91 -15.16
N GLU A 33 -6.85 19.13 -15.44
CA GLU A 33 -6.15 18.63 -16.61
C GLU A 33 -5.30 17.41 -16.26
N HIS A 34 -4.67 17.42 -15.10
CA HIS A 34 -3.68 16.41 -14.66
C HIS A 34 -3.92 15.92 -13.22
N PRO A 35 -5.10 15.32 -12.93
CA PRO A 35 -5.36 14.77 -11.60
C PRO A 35 -4.34 13.68 -11.26
N LEU A 36 -3.79 13.70 -10.04
CA LEU A 36 -2.90 12.64 -9.59
C LEU A 36 -3.72 11.50 -9.00
N VAL A 37 -3.56 10.31 -9.57
CA VAL A 37 -4.37 9.13 -9.24
C VAL A 37 -3.48 7.99 -8.72
N PHE A 38 -3.90 7.40 -7.59
CA PHE A 38 -3.41 6.12 -7.13
C PHE A 38 -4.42 5.02 -7.48
N PHE A 39 -3.93 3.87 -7.92
CA PHE A 39 -4.75 2.69 -8.24
C PHE A 39 -4.99 1.86 -6.98
N ASP A 40 -5.62 2.49 -6.01
CA ASP A 40 -5.94 1.95 -4.70
C ASP A 40 -7.05 2.77 -4.03
N ASN A 41 -7.87 2.10 -3.22
CA ASN A 41 -8.90 2.71 -2.38
C ASN A 41 -8.68 2.45 -0.88
N GLY A 42 -7.52 1.92 -0.50
CA GLY A 42 -7.18 1.56 0.86
C GLY A 42 -6.33 2.59 1.58
N MET A 43 -6.29 2.46 2.90
CA MET A 43 -5.33 3.16 3.77
C MET A 43 -4.22 2.17 4.14
N PRO A 44 -2.97 2.41 3.74
CA PRO A 44 -1.89 1.42 3.88
C PRO A 44 -1.63 1.01 5.33
N ASP A 45 -1.65 1.96 6.27
CA ASP A 45 -1.43 1.72 7.70
C ASP A 45 -2.57 0.91 8.34
N LEU A 46 -3.83 1.17 7.95
CA LEU A 46 -4.97 0.35 8.36
C LEU A 46 -4.88 -1.06 7.77
N SER A 47 -4.33 -1.20 6.57
CA SER A 47 -4.14 -2.48 5.89
C SER A 47 -3.19 -3.40 6.65
N ILE A 48 -2.12 -2.87 7.27
CA ILE A 48 -1.22 -3.67 8.12
C ILE A 48 -1.97 -4.24 9.31
N SER A 49 -2.74 -3.41 10.03
CA SER A 49 -3.54 -3.85 11.18
C SER A 49 -4.55 -4.94 10.76
N HIS A 50 -5.26 -4.76 9.64
CA HIS A 50 -6.20 -5.76 9.13
C HIS A 50 -5.52 -7.10 8.81
N VAL A 51 -4.34 -7.11 8.20
CA VAL A 51 -3.60 -8.35 7.91
C VAL A 51 -3.24 -9.07 9.20
N LEU A 52 -2.77 -8.36 10.20
CA LEU A 52 -2.41 -8.96 11.49
C LEU A 52 -3.63 -9.57 12.18
N GLU A 53 -4.75 -8.85 12.20
CA GLU A 53 -6.02 -9.32 12.76
C GLU A 53 -6.56 -10.56 12.03
N VAL A 54 -6.62 -10.52 10.70
CA VAL A 54 -7.10 -11.63 9.86
C VAL A 54 -6.27 -12.89 10.05
N LEU A 55 -4.96 -12.74 10.30
CA LEU A 55 -4.04 -13.85 10.53
C LEU A 55 -3.99 -14.30 12.00
N GLY A 56 -4.76 -13.65 12.89
CA GLY A 56 -4.85 -14.01 14.31
C GLY A 56 -3.66 -13.57 15.15
N PHE A 57 -3.03 -12.44 14.81
CA PHE A 57 -1.98 -11.83 15.60
C PHE A 57 -2.55 -10.86 16.64
N ASP A 58 -1.98 -10.92 17.85
CA ASP A 58 -1.96 -9.83 18.81
C ASP A 58 -0.66 -9.03 18.57
N TYR A 59 -0.73 -7.70 18.73
CA TYR A 59 0.38 -6.80 18.43
C TYR A 59 0.22 -5.47 19.17
N GLU A 60 1.30 -4.74 19.32
CA GLU A 60 1.26 -3.37 19.80
C GLU A 60 1.37 -2.39 18.63
N GLU A 61 0.46 -1.42 18.62
CA GLU A 61 0.40 -0.36 17.62
C GLU A 61 0.49 1.00 18.32
N TYR A 62 1.18 1.93 17.68
CA TYR A 62 1.18 3.33 18.07
C TYR A 62 1.17 4.24 16.83
N TYR A 63 0.44 5.31 16.91
CA TYR A 63 0.51 6.44 15.97
C TYR A 63 0.09 7.72 16.66
N LEU A 64 0.56 8.86 16.15
CA LEU A 64 0.19 10.18 16.61
C LEU A 64 -0.95 10.72 15.76
N GLY A 65 -2.15 10.78 16.33
CA GLY A 65 -3.35 11.27 15.64
C GLY A 65 -3.28 12.78 15.36
N GLU A 66 -4.17 13.24 14.49
CA GLU A 66 -4.27 14.65 14.12
C GLU A 66 -4.50 15.55 15.33
N GLY A 67 -3.80 16.70 15.38
CA GLY A 67 -3.90 17.68 16.45
C GLY A 67 -3.18 17.31 17.75
N GLN A 68 -2.59 16.13 17.86
CA GLN A 68 -1.80 15.75 19.02
C GLN A 68 -0.42 16.40 18.99
N ALA A 69 0.09 16.81 20.16
CA ALA A 69 1.43 17.39 20.26
C ALA A 69 2.51 16.33 20.02
N VAL A 70 3.53 16.67 19.24
CA VAL A 70 4.67 15.79 18.97
C VAL A 70 5.61 15.81 20.18
N ASP A 71 5.82 14.65 20.80
CA ASP A 71 6.85 14.38 21.80
C ASP A 71 7.82 13.32 21.22
N LEU A 72 8.91 13.78 20.63
CA LEU A 72 9.91 12.91 19.99
C LEU A 72 10.60 11.98 21.00
N ASP A 73 10.79 12.42 22.25
CA ASP A 73 11.36 11.58 23.30
C ASP A 73 10.42 10.43 23.67
N LEU A 74 9.12 10.68 23.72
CA LEU A 74 8.11 9.64 23.94
C LEU A 74 8.08 8.65 22.76
N ILE A 75 8.07 9.15 21.53
CA ILE A 75 8.06 8.34 20.29
C ILE A 75 9.31 7.43 20.30
N ARG A 76 10.49 7.99 20.56
CA ARG A 76 11.74 7.24 20.62
C ARG A 76 11.74 6.18 21.74
N ARG A 77 11.23 6.51 22.93
CA ARG A 77 11.09 5.53 24.03
C ARG A 77 10.15 4.38 23.66
N LYS A 78 9.01 4.69 22.99
CA LYS A 78 8.09 3.64 22.52
C LYS A 78 8.75 2.72 21.49
N LEU A 79 9.45 3.30 20.52
CA LEU A 79 10.18 2.51 19.52
C LEU A 79 11.24 1.62 20.19
N LYS A 80 12.04 2.16 21.11
CA LYS A 80 13.03 1.36 21.88
C LYS A 80 12.37 0.22 22.68
N ALA A 81 11.21 0.46 23.27
CA ALA A 81 10.48 -0.56 24.02
C ALA A 81 9.97 -1.70 23.12
N LEU A 82 9.47 -1.40 21.93
CA LEU A 82 9.07 -2.42 20.98
C LEU A 82 10.27 -3.21 20.44
N LEU A 83 11.37 -2.51 20.09
CA LEU A 83 12.61 -3.13 19.59
C LEU A 83 13.26 -4.09 20.58
N ALA A 84 13.00 -3.93 21.89
CA ALA A 84 13.50 -4.87 22.90
C ALA A 84 12.98 -6.32 22.71
N ASN A 85 11.87 -6.49 22.03
CA ASN A 85 11.23 -7.79 21.79
C ASN A 85 11.40 -8.31 20.36
N GLY A 86 11.85 -7.46 19.43
CA GLY A 86 12.10 -7.83 18.03
C GLY A 86 11.92 -6.66 17.07
N PRO A 87 12.03 -6.89 15.77
CA PRO A 87 11.87 -5.84 14.76
C PRO A 87 10.49 -5.19 14.76
N VAL A 88 10.48 -3.91 14.43
CA VAL A 88 9.28 -3.05 14.39
C VAL A 88 9.03 -2.59 12.96
N VAL A 89 7.78 -2.64 12.51
CA VAL A 89 7.38 -2.03 11.23
C VAL A 89 7.10 -0.56 11.46
N LEU A 90 7.72 0.32 10.68
CA LEU A 90 7.46 1.76 10.68
C LEU A 90 6.86 2.18 9.34
N GLY A 91 5.87 3.06 9.38
CA GLY A 91 5.22 3.66 8.20
C GLY A 91 3.78 4.08 8.52
N PRO A 92 3.10 4.79 7.60
CA PRO A 92 3.64 5.17 6.30
C PRO A 92 4.80 6.17 6.44
N LEU A 93 5.80 5.98 5.60
CA LEU A 93 6.94 6.89 5.43
C LEU A 93 6.75 7.63 4.11
N ASP A 94 7.02 8.92 4.06
CA ASP A 94 7.13 9.63 2.80
C ASP A 94 8.45 9.24 2.10
N MET A 95 8.34 8.52 0.98
CA MET A 95 9.50 8.05 0.20
C MET A 95 10.38 9.19 -0.28
N GLY A 96 9.84 10.40 -0.45
CA GLY A 96 10.59 11.59 -0.84
C GLY A 96 11.70 11.98 0.13
N HIS A 97 11.61 11.53 1.38
CA HIS A 97 12.60 11.79 2.42
C HIS A 97 13.54 10.60 2.70
N LEU A 98 13.39 9.46 2.01
CA LEU A 98 14.26 8.29 2.18
C LEU A 98 15.51 8.41 1.29
N THR A 99 16.47 9.22 1.69
CA THR A 99 17.63 9.64 0.90
C THR A 99 18.56 8.52 0.45
N TYR A 100 18.49 7.33 1.04
CA TYR A 100 19.20 6.15 0.58
C TYR A 100 18.60 5.54 -0.70
N ASN A 101 17.34 5.89 -1.03
CA ASN A 101 16.72 5.49 -2.30
C ASN A 101 17.09 6.54 -3.38
N PRO A 102 17.83 6.19 -4.44
CA PRO A 102 18.24 7.15 -5.46
C PRO A 102 17.08 7.80 -6.21
N ASN A 103 15.89 7.20 -6.17
CA ASN A 103 14.67 7.73 -6.82
C ASN A 103 13.81 8.57 -5.87
N HIS A 104 14.24 8.83 -4.63
CA HIS A 104 13.42 9.50 -3.62
C HIS A 104 12.85 10.84 -4.08
N THR A 105 13.61 11.62 -4.86
CA THR A 105 13.17 12.94 -5.35
C THR A 105 11.95 12.91 -6.29
N HIS A 106 11.61 11.73 -6.81
CA HIS A 106 10.44 11.50 -7.66
C HIS A 106 9.26 10.86 -6.91
N LEU A 107 9.39 10.66 -5.59
CA LEU A 107 8.48 9.85 -4.78
C LEU A 107 7.95 10.60 -3.55
N TYR A 108 7.91 11.95 -3.60
CA TYR A 108 7.29 12.74 -2.54
C TYR A 108 5.79 12.44 -2.43
N GLY A 109 5.33 12.23 -1.19
CA GLY A 109 3.94 11.91 -0.90
C GLY A 109 3.54 10.46 -1.23
N VAL A 110 4.50 9.63 -1.66
CA VAL A 110 4.27 8.18 -1.85
C VAL A 110 4.60 7.46 -0.55
N ASP A 111 3.65 6.67 -0.05
CA ASP A 111 3.78 5.91 1.18
C ASP A 111 4.74 4.72 1.06
N HIS A 112 5.43 4.44 2.16
CA HIS A 112 6.32 3.30 2.27
C HIS A 112 6.39 2.74 3.69
N PHE A 113 6.85 1.49 3.81
CA PHE A 113 7.02 0.81 5.09
C PHE A 113 8.38 0.12 5.15
N VAL A 114 9.00 0.18 6.31
CA VAL A 114 10.31 -0.47 6.56
C VAL A 114 10.26 -1.33 7.83
N SER A 115 11.17 -2.30 7.93
CA SER A 115 11.38 -3.09 9.13
C SER A 115 12.62 -2.58 9.86
N VAL A 116 12.42 -1.95 11.01
CA VAL A 116 13.50 -1.48 11.89
C VAL A 116 13.88 -2.60 12.84
N TYR A 117 15.19 -2.87 12.98
CA TYR A 117 15.69 -3.94 13.82
C TYR A 117 16.59 -3.46 14.97
N ASP A 118 17.07 -2.20 14.93
CA ASP A 118 17.84 -1.62 16.01
C ASP A 118 17.78 -0.09 16.00
N LEU A 119 18.04 0.53 17.15
CA LEU A 119 18.13 1.99 17.37
C LEU A 119 19.14 2.27 18.47
N ASP A 120 20.27 2.86 18.11
CA ASP A 120 21.24 3.43 19.06
C ASP A 120 20.94 4.91 19.39
N ASP A 121 21.90 5.64 19.91
CA ASP A 121 21.68 7.04 20.31
C ASP A 121 21.55 7.99 19.11
N ASP A 122 22.15 7.69 17.99
CA ASP A 122 22.20 8.56 16.81
C ASP A 122 21.51 7.95 15.59
N TYR A 123 21.49 6.62 15.48
CA TYR A 123 21.13 5.93 14.24
C TYR A 123 20.02 4.91 14.40
N LEU A 124 19.22 4.81 13.34
CA LEU A 124 18.22 3.81 13.14
C LEU A 124 18.73 2.80 12.11
N TYR A 125 18.51 1.50 12.36
CA TYR A 125 18.94 0.40 11.53
C TYR A 125 17.72 -0.34 10.98
N LEU A 126 17.64 -0.46 9.65
CA LEU A 126 16.43 -0.95 9.00
C LEU A 126 16.71 -1.84 7.78
N HIS A 127 15.70 -2.61 7.43
CA HIS A 127 15.56 -3.26 6.14
C HIS A 127 14.37 -2.64 5.39
N ASP A 128 14.61 -2.25 4.16
CA ASP A 128 13.60 -1.71 3.26
C ASP A 128 13.26 -2.75 2.19
N PRO A 129 11.97 -3.13 2.03
CA PRO A 129 11.53 -4.12 1.05
C PRO A 129 11.75 -3.70 -0.40
N ALA A 130 12.00 -2.41 -0.68
CA ALA A 130 12.35 -1.93 -2.02
C ALA A 130 13.79 -2.33 -2.47
N GLY A 131 14.46 -3.21 -1.73
CA GLY A 131 15.78 -3.76 -2.07
C GLY A 131 16.95 -3.16 -1.29
N PHE A 132 16.70 -2.32 -0.27
CA PHE A 132 17.75 -1.71 0.55
C PHE A 132 17.87 -2.43 1.90
N ALA A 133 18.67 -3.48 1.94
CA ALA A 133 18.91 -4.24 3.16
C ALA A 133 20.00 -3.58 4.03
N CYS A 134 19.89 -3.73 5.35
CA CYS A 134 20.89 -3.29 6.34
C CYS A 134 21.26 -1.80 6.23
N MET A 135 20.26 -0.96 6.02
CA MET A 135 20.47 0.49 5.96
C MET A 135 20.69 1.06 7.36
N LYS A 136 21.57 2.06 7.43
CA LYS A 136 21.84 2.86 8.61
C LYS A 136 21.55 4.32 8.27
N ILE A 137 20.61 4.95 8.99
CA ILE A 137 20.23 6.34 8.77
C ILE A 137 20.27 7.10 10.11
N GLN A 138 20.67 8.36 10.12
CA GLN A 138 20.56 9.18 11.31
C GLN A 138 19.08 9.31 11.73
N PHE A 139 18.81 9.18 13.01
CA PHE A 139 17.43 9.21 13.52
C PHE A 139 16.73 10.52 13.15
N GLU A 140 17.43 11.64 13.29
CA GLU A 140 16.90 12.97 12.95
C GLU A 140 16.58 13.12 11.44
N ASP A 141 17.42 12.55 10.58
CA ASP A 141 17.22 12.59 9.12
C ASP A 141 16.04 11.70 8.69
N PHE A 142 15.66 10.70 9.50
CA PHE A 142 14.52 9.82 9.24
C PHE A 142 13.19 10.44 9.67
N LEU A 143 13.18 11.37 10.62
CA LEU A 143 11.95 11.95 11.17
C LEU A 143 11.02 12.57 10.12
N PRO A 144 11.49 13.33 9.12
CA PRO A 144 10.61 13.88 8.08
C PRO A 144 9.87 12.79 7.29
N ALA A 145 10.56 11.68 6.96
CA ALA A 145 9.93 10.54 6.31
C ALA A 145 8.83 9.94 7.20
N TRP A 146 9.11 9.76 8.49
CA TRP A 146 8.20 9.11 9.43
C TRP A 146 7.05 10.01 9.92
N GLN A 147 7.23 11.32 9.89
CA GLN A 147 6.15 12.27 10.07
C GLN A 147 5.14 12.18 8.91
N ALA A 148 5.63 11.87 7.71
CA ALA A 148 4.85 11.65 6.50
C ALA A 148 3.82 12.79 6.25
N GLN A 149 4.27 14.04 6.32
CA GLN A 149 3.38 15.20 6.30
C GLN A 149 2.57 15.31 4.99
N ALA A 150 3.16 14.89 3.87
CA ALA A 150 2.51 14.92 2.56
C ALA A 150 1.56 13.75 2.29
N ILE A 151 1.41 12.81 3.24
CA ILE A 151 0.53 11.65 3.10
C ILE A 151 -0.74 11.89 3.91
N ASP A 152 -1.82 12.32 3.25
CA ASP A 152 -3.09 12.64 3.91
C ASP A 152 -3.96 11.39 4.20
N TYR A 153 -3.74 10.30 3.45
CA TYR A 153 -4.45 9.02 3.56
C TYR A 153 -3.83 8.09 4.61
N LYS A 154 -3.55 8.59 5.81
CA LYS A 154 -3.04 7.84 6.97
C LYS A 154 -3.84 8.13 8.23
N ARG A 155 -3.80 7.23 9.20
CA ARG A 155 -4.44 7.43 10.52
C ARG A 155 -3.68 8.41 11.41
N GLY A 156 -2.37 8.50 11.22
CA GLY A 156 -1.53 9.41 11.99
C GLY A 156 -0.06 9.35 11.61
N ALA A 157 0.72 10.26 12.19
CA ALA A 157 2.17 10.30 12.02
C ALA A 157 2.88 9.32 12.96
N TYR A 158 4.13 9.02 12.67
CA TYR A 158 5.00 8.18 13.52
C TYR A 158 4.41 6.81 13.85
N SER A 159 3.67 6.21 12.90
CA SER A 159 3.04 4.92 13.12
C SER A 159 4.05 3.78 13.18
N MET A 160 3.82 2.84 14.11
CA MET A 160 4.68 1.69 14.34
C MET A 160 3.87 0.49 14.82
N TRP A 161 4.32 -0.72 14.44
CA TRP A 161 3.77 -2.01 14.86
C TRP A 161 4.89 -2.94 15.31
N GLY A 162 4.70 -3.56 16.44
CA GLY A 162 5.67 -4.51 17.02
C GLY A 162 5.03 -5.49 17.98
N ASN A 163 5.85 -6.28 18.69
CA ASN A 163 5.41 -7.28 19.65
C ASN A 163 4.42 -8.31 19.04
N PHE A 164 4.70 -8.75 17.83
CA PHE A 164 3.82 -9.67 17.09
C PHE A 164 3.74 -11.04 17.77
N ASN A 165 2.55 -11.43 18.20
CA ASN A 165 2.29 -12.71 18.83
C ASN A 165 1.05 -13.36 18.22
N ARG A 166 1.19 -14.52 17.57
CA ARG A 166 0.06 -15.20 16.95
C ARG A 166 -0.74 -15.93 18.02
N VAL A 167 -1.91 -15.42 18.35
CA VAL A 167 -2.82 -15.96 19.39
C VAL A 167 -3.92 -16.86 18.84
N ALA A 168 -4.15 -16.84 17.53
CA ALA A 168 -5.09 -17.71 16.83
C ALA A 168 -4.50 -18.15 15.48
N SER A 169 -5.00 -19.26 14.94
CA SER A 169 -4.64 -19.78 13.62
C SER A 169 -5.90 -20.02 12.80
N PRO A 170 -6.52 -18.95 12.24
CA PRO A 170 -7.69 -19.08 11.39
C PRO A 170 -7.39 -20.00 10.19
N ASP A 171 -8.38 -20.78 9.78
CA ASP A 171 -8.25 -21.57 8.56
C ASP A 171 -8.40 -20.72 7.29
N ALA A 172 -8.10 -21.31 6.13
CA ALA A 172 -8.14 -20.60 4.86
C ALA A 172 -9.54 -20.01 4.55
N SER A 173 -10.60 -20.69 4.94
CA SER A 173 -11.98 -20.22 4.72
C SER A 173 -12.31 -19.01 5.59
N ALA A 174 -11.90 -19.01 6.85
CA ALA A 174 -12.09 -17.88 7.77
C ALA A 174 -11.29 -16.66 7.30
N ILE A 175 -10.04 -16.85 6.85
CA ILE A 175 -9.20 -15.79 6.28
C ILE A 175 -9.85 -15.20 5.02
N TYR A 176 -10.30 -16.06 4.10
CA TYR A 176 -10.99 -15.64 2.89
C TYR A 176 -12.25 -14.83 3.19
N LEU A 177 -13.09 -15.28 4.12
CA LEU A 177 -14.34 -14.61 4.50
C LEU A 177 -14.05 -13.22 5.09
N ALA A 178 -13.14 -13.13 6.07
CA ALA A 178 -12.74 -11.86 6.67
C ALA A 178 -12.16 -10.88 5.63
N THR A 179 -11.30 -11.38 4.74
CA THR A 179 -10.71 -10.60 3.64
C THR A 179 -11.78 -10.10 2.67
N SER A 180 -12.76 -10.94 2.32
CA SER A 180 -13.87 -10.56 1.42
C SER A 180 -14.76 -9.46 2.04
N GLN A 181 -15.00 -9.50 3.33
CA GLN A 181 -15.74 -8.43 4.04
C GLN A 181 -14.99 -7.08 4.00
N ILE A 182 -13.68 -7.11 4.22
CA ILE A 182 -12.84 -5.90 4.13
C ILE A 182 -12.84 -5.34 2.70
N MET A 183 -12.73 -6.18 1.67
CA MET A 183 -12.81 -5.76 0.27
C MET A 183 -14.13 -5.02 -0.03
N ALA A 184 -15.26 -5.63 0.35
CA ALA A 184 -16.56 -5.02 0.16
C ALA A 184 -16.68 -3.67 0.87
N GLN A 185 -16.21 -3.58 2.12
CA GLN A 185 -16.22 -2.35 2.89
C GLN A 185 -15.39 -1.24 2.23
N ARG A 186 -14.21 -1.56 1.69
CA ARG A 186 -13.37 -0.58 0.98
C ARG A 186 -14.04 -0.02 -0.27
N TYR A 187 -14.69 -0.87 -1.05
CA TYR A 187 -15.44 -0.41 -2.23
C TYR A 187 -16.66 0.45 -1.87
N LEU A 188 -17.28 0.25 -0.70
CA LEU A 188 -18.35 1.12 -0.20
C LEU A 188 -17.86 2.50 0.24
N GLN A 189 -16.61 2.60 0.67
CA GLN A 189 -15.99 3.83 1.18
C GLN A 189 -15.12 4.54 0.14
N GLY A 190 -14.77 3.85 -0.96
CA GLY A 190 -13.90 4.36 -2.01
C GLY A 190 -14.55 5.42 -2.90
N GLN A 191 -13.73 6.13 -3.65
CA GLN A 191 -14.19 7.10 -4.64
C GLN A 191 -14.72 6.36 -5.87
N GLU A 192 -15.86 6.79 -6.40
CA GLU A 192 -16.44 6.23 -7.62
C GLU A 192 -16.08 7.05 -8.86
N GLY A 193 -15.97 6.40 -10.02
CA GLY A 193 -15.76 7.07 -11.31
C GLY A 193 -14.37 7.66 -11.54
N VAL A 194 -13.39 7.38 -10.68
CA VAL A 194 -12.02 7.92 -10.78
C VAL A 194 -11.34 7.45 -12.06
N LEU A 195 -11.38 6.16 -12.37
CA LEU A 195 -10.69 5.58 -13.53
C LEU A 195 -11.21 6.13 -14.87
N PRO A 196 -12.54 6.20 -15.14
CA PRO A 196 -13.06 6.83 -16.34
C PRO A 196 -12.72 8.32 -16.47
N LEU A 197 -12.76 9.06 -15.34
CA LEU A 197 -12.35 10.46 -15.31
C LEU A 197 -10.88 10.61 -15.67
N TYR A 198 -10.03 9.77 -15.09
CA TYR A 198 -8.60 9.78 -15.35
C TYR A 198 -8.27 9.40 -16.80
N ALA A 199 -8.92 8.38 -17.35
CA ALA A 199 -8.79 8.00 -18.76
C ALA A 199 -9.13 9.17 -19.70
N ALA A 200 -10.22 9.89 -19.41
CA ALA A 200 -10.61 11.05 -20.20
C ALA A 200 -9.59 12.21 -20.13
N ALA A 201 -9.01 12.46 -18.95
CA ALA A 201 -7.94 13.45 -18.78
C ALA A 201 -6.69 13.05 -19.57
N VAL A 202 -6.26 11.79 -19.49
CA VAL A 202 -5.12 11.25 -20.24
C VAL A 202 -5.33 11.35 -21.76
N ALA A 203 -6.52 11.01 -22.25
CA ALA A 203 -6.85 11.13 -23.68
C ALA A 203 -6.74 12.56 -24.19
N LYS A 204 -7.15 13.52 -23.37
CA LYS A 204 -7.25 14.92 -23.78
C LYS A 204 -5.95 15.71 -23.60
N TYR A 205 -5.22 15.46 -22.51
CA TYR A 205 -4.09 16.28 -22.09
C TYR A 205 -2.76 15.51 -22.02
N GLY A 206 -2.79 14.17 -22.12
CA GLY A 206 -1.64 13.32 -21.85
C GLY A 206 -1.27 13.28 -20.36
N LEU A 207 -0.03 12.96 -20.08
CA LEU A 207 0.53 12.96 -18.72
C LEU A 207 1.53 14.11 -18.56
N ASN A 208 1.47 14.84 -17.45
CA ASN A 208 2.52 15.77 -17.07
C ASN A 208 3.74 15.01 -16.49
N ASP A 209 4.82 15.73 -16.16
CA ASP A 209 6.06 15.10 -15.68
C ASP A 209 5.89 14.42 -14.32
N GLU A 210 5.06 14.97 -13.41
CA GLU A 210 4.76 14.38 -12.10
C GLU A 210 4.04 13.03 -12.27
N GLN A 211 3.00 12.98 -13.11
CA GLN A 211 2.25 11.76 -13.41
C GLN A 211 3.14 10.72 -14.12
N LYS A 212 3.95 11.14 -15.10
CA LYS A 212 4.90 10.23 -15.80
C LYS A 212 5.84 9.57 -14.80
N GLN A 213 6.48 10.35 -13.94
CA GLN A 213 7.41 9.84 -12.93
C GLN A 213 6.73 8.85 -11.98
N LEU A 214 5.56 9.22 -11.44
CA LEU A 214 4.79 8.34 -10.56
C LEU A 214 4.46 7.01 -11.25
N HIS A 215 3.95 7.04 -12.47
CA HIS A 215 3.51 5.83 -13.17
C HIS A 215 4.66 4.96 -13.66
N GLN A 216 5.74 5.56 -14.16
CA GLN A 216 6.92 4.83 -14.62
C GLN A 216 7.69 4.17 -13.49
N TYR A 217 7.84 4.85 -12.35
CA TYR A 217 8.66 4.35 -11.26
C TYR A 217 7.87 3.55 -10.22
N PHE A 218 6.56 3.75 -10.12
CA PHE A 218 5.80 3.22 -9.00
C PHE A 218 4.44 2.60 -9.39
N SER A 219 3.43 3.38 -9.78
CA SER A 219 2.04 2.99 -9.62
C SER A 219 1.57 1.85 -10.53
N PHE A 220 1.82 1.88 -11.86
CA PHE A 220 1.33 0.83 -12.76
C PHE A 220 1.95 -0.54 -12.46
N LYS A 221 3.28 -0.60 -12.29
CA LYS A 221 3.95 -1.86 -11.96
C LYS A 221 3.50 -2.42 -10.63
N LEU A 222 3.25 -1.56 -9.63
CA LEU A 222 2.78 -1.98 -8.32
C LEU A 222 1.34 -2.49 -8.39
N ALA A 223 0.45 -1.79 -9.11
CA ALA A 223 -0.92 -2.23 -9.35
C ALA A 223 -0.96 -3.59 -10.05
N ALA A 224 -0.12 -3.81 -11.07
CA ALA A 224 0.00 -5.11 -11.75
C ALA A 224 0.38 -6.23 -10.78
N VAL A 225 1.39 -6.01 -9.94
CA VAL A 225 1.86 -7.02 -8.96
C VAL A 225 0.80 -7.30 -7.90
N ARG A 226 0.16 -6.27 -7.35
CA ARG A 226 -0.89 -6.39 -6.32
C ARG A 226 -2.11 -7.17 -6.84
N ASN A 227 -2.57 -6.86 -8.04
CA ASN A 227 -3.66 -7.60 -8.68
C ASN A 227 -3.28 -9.08 -8.94
N LEU A 228 -2.04 -9.35 -9.37
CA LEU A 228 -1.56 -10.73 -9.56
C LEU A 228 -1.51 -11.51 -8.24
N TYR A 229 -1.06 -10.91 -7.14
CA TYR A 229 -1.02 -11.58 -5.84
C TYR A 229 -2.43 -11.83 -5.30
N LEU A 230 -3.33 -10.86 -5.43
CA LEU A 230 -4.72 -11.02 -5.04
C LEU A 230 -5.44 -12.09 -5.89
N SER A 231 -5.18 -12.16 -7.20
CA SER A 231 -5.68 -13.23 -8.07
C SER A 231 -5.28 -14.61 -7.54
N ARG A 232 -4.01 -14.81 -7.19
CA ARG A 232 -3.52 -16.08 -6.63
C ARG A 232 -4.17 -16.44 -5.30
N PHE A 233 -4.39 -15.46 -4.43
CA PHE A 233 -5.10 -15.67 -3.17
C PHE A 233 -6.56 -16.10 -3.41
N LEU A 234 -7.25 -15.46 -4.35
CA LEU A 234 -8.65 -15.75 -4.67
C LEU A 234 -8.84 -17.08 -5.40
N ALA A 235 -7.82 -17.60 -6.11
CA ALA A 235 -7.96 -18.74 -7.00
C ALA A 235 -8.52 -20.01 -6.35
N GLU A 236 -8.25 -20.23 -5.05
CA GLU A 236 -8.72 -21.40 -4.31
C GLU A 236 -10.17 -21.25 -3.83
N HIS A 237 -10.72 -20.03 -3.81
CA HIS A 237 -12.02 -19.73 -3.21
C HIS A 237 -13.03 -19.17 -4.20
N ASP A 238 -12.56 -18.35 -5.16
CA ASP A 238 -13.39 -17.62 -6.11
C ASP A 238 -12.66 -17.45 -7.45
N SER A 239 -12.92 -18.40 -8.35
CA SER A 239 -12.27 -18.43 -9.66
C SER A 239 -12.65 -17.24 -10.56
N LEU A 240 -13.87 -16.69 -10.40
CA LEU A 240 -14.32 -15.55 -11.19
C LEU A 240 -13.61 -14.27 -10.77
N ARG A 241 -13.62 -13.95 -9.48
CA ARG A 241 -12.88 -12.79 -8.96
C ARG A 241 -11.37 -12.94 -9.19
N SER A 242 -10.83 -14.15 -9.06
CA SER A 242 -9.42 -14.45 -9.38
C SER A 242 -9.10 -14.09 -10.83
N LYS A 243 -9.94 -14.50 -11.77
CA LYS A 243 -9.70 -14.23 -13.20
C LYS A 243 -9.73 -12.74 -13.52
N ILE A 244 -10.68 -11.99 -12.97
CA ILE A 244 -10.73 -10.53 -13.15
C ILE A 244 -9.43 -9.88 -12.65
N LYS A 245 -8.93 -10.29 -11.49
CA LYS A 245 -7.68 -9.76 -10.93
C LYS A 245 -6.44 -10.12 -11.78
N GLU A 246 -6.42 -11.30 -12.39
CA GLU A 246 -5.38 -11.70 -13.36
C GLU A 246 -5.40 -10.80 -14.61
N ASP A 247 -6.59 -10.54 -15.14
CA ASP A 247 -6.76 -9.68 -16.32
C ASP A 247 -6.39 -8.21 -16.00
N LEU A 248 -6.80 -7.69 -14.84
CA LEU A 248 -6.36 -6.38 -14.36
C LEU A 248 -4.83 -6.29 -14.23
N ALA A 249 -4.17 -7.32 -13.70
CA ALA A 249 -2.70 -7.36 -13.62
C ALA A 249 -2.05 -7.23 -15.00
N SER A 250 -2.61 -7.91 -16.02
CA SER A 250 -2.13 -7.82 -17.39
C SER A 250 -2.34 -6.43 -18.00
N LEU A 251 -3.52 -5.82 -17.79
CA LEU A 251 -3.82 -4.49 -18.31
C LEU A 251 -2.94 -3.40 -17.66
N PHE A 252 -2.70 -3.47 -16.35
CA PHE A 252 -1.76 -2.55 -15.70
C PHE A 252 -0.33 -2.70 -16.22
N GLY A 253 0.11 -3.92 -16.54
CA GLY A 253 1.40 -4.15 -17.20
C GLY A 253 1.46 -3.52 -18.60
N GLN A 254 0.39 -3.59 -19.39
CA GLN A 254 0.28 -2.94 -20.69
C GLN A 254 0.23 -1.40 -20.53
N ALA A 255 -0.56 -0.88 -19.60
CA ALA A 255 -0.62 0.55 -19.29
C ALA A 255 0.75 1.13 -18.92
N HIS A 256 1.57 0.36 -18.17
CA HIS A 256 2.96 0.74 -17.91
C HIS A 256 3.77 0.89 -19.19
N LEU A 257 3.65 -0.05 -20.14
CA LEU A 257 4.37 0.01 -21.40
C LEU A 257 3.91 1.18 -22.29
N SER A 258 2.61 1.48 -22.33
CA SER A 258 2.06 2.62 -23.08
C SER A 258 2.47 3.96 -22.46
N CYS A 259 2.54 4.02 -21.13
CA CYS A 259 3.11 5.19 -20.42
C CYS A 259 4.58 5.42 -20.78
N LEU A 260 5.42 4.37 -20.83
CA LEU A 260 6.84 4.47 -21.22
C LEU A 260 7.02 4.93 -22.66
N LYS A 261 6.08 4.60 -23.56
CA LYS A 261 6.11 5.00 -24.97
C LYS A 261 5.45 6.36 -25.22
N GLU A 262 4.85 6.95 -24.21
CA GLU A 262 4.00 8.14 -24.30
C GLU A 262 2.84 7.99 -25.28
N ASP A 263 2.31 6.76 -25.42
CA ASP A 263 1.14 6.45 -26.22
C ASP A 263 -0.13 6.67 -25.37
N TYR A 264 -0.58 7.92 -25.32
CA TYR A 264 -1.68 8.32 -24.45
C TYR A 264 -3.06 7.90 -24.98
N GLU A 265 -3.19 7.64 -26.27
CA GLU A 265 -4.41 7.08 -26.86
C GLU A 265 -4.59 5.64 -26.38
N ASP A 266 -3.57 4.79 -26.54
CA ASP A 266 -3.58 3.42 -26.06
C ASP A 266 -3.71 3.36 -24.52
N LEU A 267 -2.97 4.21 -23.81
CA LEU A 267 -3.07 4.29 -22.34
C LEU A 267 -4.49 4.63 -21.88
N SER A 268 -5.16 5.57 -22.52
CA SER A 268 -6.54 5.92 -22.20
C SER A 268 -7.50 4.77 -22.43
N HIS A 269 -7.37 4.02 -23.52
CA HIS A 269 -8.19 2.84 -23.78
C HIS A 269 -7.97 1.76 -22.72
N LEU A 270 -6.72 1.47 -22.36
CA LEU A 270 -6.40 0.51 -21.31
C LEU A 270 -6.97 0.92 -19.95
N LEU A 271 -6.95 2.22 -19.61
CA LEU A 271 -7.56 2.72 -18.38
C LEU A 271 -9.08 2.55 -18.35
N LEU A 272 -9.77 2.64 -19.50
CA LEU A 272 -11.20 2.34 -19.60
C LEU A 272 -11.48 0.86 -19.42
N GLU A 273 -10.69 -0.03 -20.03
CA GLU A 273 -10.82 -1.48 -19.83
C GLU A 273 -10.56 -1.87 -18.36
N ILE A 274 -9.56 -1.25 -17.70
CA ILE A 274 -9.30 -1.41 -16.27
C ILE A 274 -10.53 -0.96 -15.47
N ALA A 275 -11.14 0.18 -15.82
CA ALA A 275 -12.33 0.69 -15.14
C ALA A 275 -13.51 -0.30 -15.21
N GLU A 276 -13.74 -0.90 -16.39
CA GLU A 276 -14.81 -1.87 -16.59
C GLU A 276 -14.59 -3.14 -15.75
N LEU A 277 -13.38 -3.67 -15.72
CA LEU A 277 -13.05 -4.86 -14.92
C LEU A 277 -13.08 -4.58 -13.43
N ASP A 278 -12.61 -3.41 -12.99
CA ASP A 278 -12.66 -3.04 -11.58
C ASP A 278 -14.11 -2.87 -11.10
N GLU A 279 -15.01 -2.31 -11.92
CA GLU A 279 -16.44 -2.21 -11.58
C GLU A 279 -17.12 -3.59 -11.54
N GLN A 280 -16.74 -4.51 -12.42
CA GLN A 280 -17.20 -5.91 -12.34
C GLN A 280 -16.72 -6.56 -11.04
N PHE A 281 -15.46 -6.37 -10.67
CA PHE A 281 -14.91 -6.91 -9.43
C PHE A 281 -15.59 -6.28 -8.19
N ARG A 282 -15.81 -4.97 -8.21
CA ARG A 282 -16.55 -4.23 -7.17
C ARG A 282 -17.95 -4.84 -6.97
N THR A 283 -18.70 -5.02 -8.04
CA THR A 283 -20.06 -5.61 -8.01
C THR A 283 -20.05 -6.97 -7.32
N LEU A 284 -19.15 -7.86 -7.73
CA LEU A 284 -19.00 -9.19 -7.12
C LEU A 284 -18.60 -9.13 -5.62
N CYS A 285 -17.78 -8.17 -5.22
CA CYS A 285 -17.43 -7.98 -3.82
C CYS A 285 -18.62 -7.55 -2.97
N LEU A 286 -19.48 -6.69 -3.51
CA LEU A 286 -20.68 -6.20 -2.80
C LEU A 286 -21.76 -7.26 -2.71
N GLU A 287 -22.00 -8.05 -3.77
CA GLU A 287 -22.95 -9.17 -3.79
C GLU A 287 -22.56 -10.26 -2.77
N ALA A 288 -21.26 -10.56 -2.66
CA ALA A 288 -20.76 -11.56 -1.70
C ALA A 288 -20.94 -11.18 -0.23
N ARG A 289 -21.20 -9.91 0.07
CA ARG A 289 -21.48 -9.42 1.43
C ARG A 289 -22.88 -9.80 1.90
N ASP A 290 -23.84 -9.91 0.99
CA ASP A 290 -25.27 -10.11 1.30
C ASP A 290 -25.63 -11.61 1.39
N CYS A 291 -24.65 -12.50 1.17
CA CYS A 291 -24.76 -13.96 1.30
C CYS A 291 -24.14 -14.47 2.61
#